data_7c628b1d335eaadfcd8e26aa3971f54f
#
_entry.id   7c628b1d335eaadfcd8e26aa3971f54f
#
_cell.length_a   1.000
_cell.length_b   1.000
_cell.length_c   1.000
_cell.angle_alpha   90.00
_cell.angle_beta   90.00
_cell.angle_gamma   90.00
#
_symmetry.space_group_name_H-M   'P 1'
#
loop_
_entity.id
_entity.type
_entity.pdbx_description
1 polymer ?
#
loop_
_entity_poly.entity_id
_entity_poly.type
_entity_poly.pdbx_seq_one_letter_code
_entity_poly.pdbx_strand_id
1 'polypeptide(L)'
;MFKNIVFFVTMFVLAPIYCIANEPEVNSLDDLIVNSFKVDEIPDLGHPVCTLSLYDIKKDDYYNYVEGSICPVGGEICKYSAIMKINNKINILKEVPSDKNGITFQNSQFYIISKHTEVKESEMNPEGTNIESIISINIKNRVKKFNMTGYCGI
;
A
#
# COMPACT_ATOMS: atom_id res chain seq x y z
N MET A 1 15.02 -36.70 -67.15
CA MET A 1 14.37 -35.40 -67.06
C MET A 1 13.72 -35.36 -65.68
N PHE A 2 14.47 -34.97 -64.61
CA PHE A 2 14.01 -34.94 -63.22
C PHE A 2 13.69 -33.48 -62.85
N LYS A 3 12.40 -33.20 -62.51
CA LYS A 3 11.95 -31.92 -62.02
C LYS A 3 12.13 -31.90 -60.49
N ASN A 4 13.07 -31.07 -60.03
CA ASN A 4 13.21 -30.77 -58.61
C ASN A 4 12.11 -29.81 -58.18
N ILE A 5 11.22 -30.28 -57.28
CA ILE A 5 10.25 -29.46 -56.59
C ILE A 5 10.88 -29.05 -55.27
N VAL A 6 11.24 -27.75 -55.17
CA VAL A 6 11.70 -27.16 -53.91
C VAL A 6 10.48 -26.75 -53.11
N PHE A 7 10.24 -27.42 -51.98
CA PHE A 7 9.23 -27.05 -51.01
C PHE A 7 9.80 -25.96 -50.11
N PHE A 8 9.30 -24.71 -50.24
CA PHE A 8 9.55 -23.64 -49.29
C PHE A 8 8.61 -23.84 -48.08
N VAL A 9 9.13 -24.30 -46.96
CA VAL A 9 8.42 -24.30 -45.66
C VAL A 9 8.61 -22.93 -45.04
N THR A 10 7.60 -22.08 -45.15
CA THR A 10 7.53 -20.79 -44.44
C THR A 10 7.17 -21.06 -42.98
N MET A 11 8.16 -21.00 -42.09
CA MET A 11 8.01 -21.14 -40.65
C MET A 11 7.45 -19.82 -40.09
N PHE A 12 6.14 -19.77 -39.85
CA PHE A 12 5.48 -18.66 -39.13
C PHE A 12 5.92 -18.71 -37.69
N VAL A 13 6.84 -17.85 -37.29
CA VAL A 13 7.17 -17.61 -35.88
C VAL A 13 6.07 -16.75 -35.29
N LEU A 14 5.10 -17.38 -34.57
CA LEU A 14 4.14 -16.72 -33.71
C LEU A 14 4.87 -16.20 -32.48
N ALA A 15 5.32 -14.93 -32.53
CA ALA A 15 5.80 -14.27 -31.34
C ALA A 15 4.62 -14.03 -30.38
N PRO A 16 4.70 -14.46 -29.10
CA PRO A 16 3.66 -14.15 -28.13
C PRO A 16 3.66 -12.63 -27.90
N ILE A 17 2.55 -11.98 -28.23
CA ILE A 17 2.32 -10.58 -27.87
C ILE A 17 2.04 -10.58 -26.37
N TYR A 18 3.07 -10.30 -25.57
CA TYR A 18 2.86 -9.97 -24.16
C TYR A 18 2.14 -8.62 -24.09
N CYS A 19 0.82 -8.66 -23.84
CA CYS A 19 0.10 -7.48 -23.39
C CYS A 19 0.66 -7.12 -22.01
N ILE A 20 1.61 -6.20 -21.96
CA ILE A 20 1.99 -5.52 -20.74
C ILE A 20 0.78 -4.63 -20.41
N ALA A 21 -0.07 -5.08 -19.49
CA ALA A 21 -1.09 -4.23 -18.90
C ALA A 21 -0.35 -3.11 -18.17
N ASN A 22 -0.27 -1.93 -18.77
CA ASN A 22 0.20 -0.74 -18.10
C ASN A 22 -0.79 -0.46 -16.96
N GLU A 23 -0.38 -0.71 -15.71
CA GLU A 23 -1.13 -0.29 -14.55
C GLU A 23 -1.33 1.24 -14.63
N PRO A 24 -2.56 1.74 -14.38
CA PRO A 24 -2.81 3.17 -14.43
C PRO A 24 -1.92 3.87 -13.40
N GLU A 25 -0.93 4.59 -13.87
CA GLU A 25 -0.04 5.39 -13.03
C GLU A 25 -0.85 6.57 -12.47
N VAL A 26 -0.86 6.73 -11.15
CA VAL A 26 -1.47 7.91 -10.51
C VAL A 26 -0.63 9.14 -10.87
N ASN A 27 -1.08 9.89 -11.87
CA ASN A 27 -0.34 11.01 -12.43
C ASN A 27 -0.62 12.35 -11.73
N SER A 28 -1.73 12.45 -10.99
CA SER A 28 -2.15 13.67 -10.28
C SER A 28 -2.55 13.36 -8.84
N LEU A 29 -2.21 14.27 -7.92
CA LEU A 29 -2.70 14.21 -6.53
C LEU A 29 -4.20 14.52 -6.43
N ASP A 30 -4.75 15.22 -7.41
CA ASP A 30 -6.17 15.57 -7.44
C ASP A 30 -7.03 14.31 -7.67
N ASP A 31 -6.49 13.34 -8.43
CA ASP A 31 -7.12 12.05 -8.72
C ASP A 31 -6.86 10.99 -7.63
N LEU A 32 -6.13 11.36 -6.56
CA LEU A 32 -5.82 10.44 -5.49
C LEU A 32 -6.99 10.33 -4.51
N ILE A 33 -7.63 9.16 -4.50
CA ILE A 33 -8.72 8.79 -3.60
C ILE A 33 -8.19 7.74 -2.62
N VAL A 34 -8.30 8.03 -1.32
CA VAL A 34 -8.02 7.06 -0.26
C VAL A 34 -9.33 6.36 0.08
N ASN A 35 -9.39 5.08 -0.21
CA ASN A 35 -10.55 4.24 0.05
C ASN A 35 -10.40 3.51 1.39
N SER A 36 -11.52 3.14 1.99
CA SER A 36 -11.52 2.24 3.14
C SER A 36 -11.41 0.78 2.70
N PHE A 37 -10.87 -0.06 3.58
CA PHE A 37 -10.72 -1.49 3.41
C PHE A 37 -10.76 -2.20 4.77
N LYS A 38 -10.95 -3.52 4.75
CA LYS A 38 -10.86 -4.36 5.94
C LYS A 38 -9.48 -4.99 6.08
N VAL A 39 -9.10 -5.30 7.31
CA VAL A 39 -7.82 -5.96 7.60
C VAL A 39 -7.71 -7.32 6.91
N ASP A 40 -8.81 -8.05 6.78
CA ASP A 40 -8.88 -9.35 6.11
C ASP A 40 -8.68 -9.28 4.57
N GLU A 41 -8.77 -8.08 3.98
CA GLU A 41 -8.40 -7.87 2.56
C GLU A 41 -6.87 -7.86 2.34
N ILE A 42 -6.04 -7.84 3.41
CA ILE A 42 -4.59 -7.72 3.31
C ILE A 42 -3.96 -9.11 3.43
N PRO A 43 -3.35 -9.63 2.35
CA PRO A 43 -2.66 -10.92 2.41
C PRO A 43 -1.43 -10.84 3.32
N ASP A 44 -1.19 -11.93 4.03
CA ASP A 44 0.01 -12.14 4.87
C ASP A 44 0.21 -11.07 5.98
N LEU A 45 -0.80 -10.27 6.30
CA LEU A 45 -0.74 -9.36 7.43
C LEU A 45 -0.76 -10.16 8.73
N GLY A 46 0.27 -9.93 9.55
CA GLY A 46 0.26 -10.34 10.94
C GLY A 46 -0.68 -9.47 11.78
N HIS A 47 -0.36 -9.26 13.05
CA HIS A 47 -1.12 -8.32 13.86
C HIS A 47 -0.94 -6.89 13.35
N PRO A 48 -2.03 -6.14 13.08
CA PRO A 48 -1.93 -4.71 12.81
C PRO A 48 -1.45 -4.00 14.08
N VAL A 49 -0.45 -3.14 13.93
CA VAL A 49 0.07 -2.31 15.03
C VAL A 49 -0.74 -1.03 15.15
N CYS A 50 -1.03 -0.38 14.02
CA CYS A 50 -1.88 0.81 13.96
C CYS A 50 -2.98 0.65 12.93
N THR A 51 -4.19 1.08 13.29
CA THR A 51 -5.35 1.12 12.38
C THR A 51 -5.98 2.50 12.42
N LEU A 52 -6.03 3.17 11.27
CA LEU A 52 -6.48 4.56 11.18
C LEU A 52 -7.61 4.73 10.17
N SER A 53 -8.51 5.65 10.47
CA SER A 53 -9.61 6.06 9.59
C SER A 53 -9.61 7.57 9.39
N LEU A 54 -10.12 8.02 8.25
CA LEU A 54 -10.44 9.43 8.02
C LEU A 54 -11.52 9.87 9.02
N TYR A 55 -11.45 11.11 9.51
CA TYR A 55 -12.36 11.62 10.54
C TYR A 55 -13.85 11.42 10.20
N ASP A 56 -14.20 11.46 8.94
CA ASP A 56 -15.58 11.40 8.48
C ASP A 56 -16.10 9.96 8.24
N ILE A 57 -15.24 8.94 8.37
CA ILE A 57 -15.60 7.57 8.02
C ILE A 57 -15.23 6.62 9.16
N LYS A 58 -15.95 6.72 10.28
CA LYS A 58 -15.94 5.64 11.29
C LYS A 58 -16.96 4.59 10.89
N LYS A 59 -16.49 3.56 10.21
CA LYS A 59 -17.25 2.34 9.95
C LYS A 59 -16.53 1.21 10.69
N ASP A 60 -17.22 0.49 11.53
CA ASP A 60 -16.65 -0.64 12.26
C ASP A 60 -15.91 -1.57 11.31
N ASP A 61 -14.66 -1.95 11.64
CA ASP A 61 -13.77 -2.82 10.89
C ASP A 61 -13.28 -2.28 9.53
N TYR A 62 -13.51 -1.00 9.21
CA TYR A 62 -13.00 -0.39 7.99
C TYR A 62 -11.96 0.70 8.31
N TYR A 63 -10.82 0.59 7.67
CA TYR A 63 -9.69 1.50 7.86
C TYR A 63 -9.24 2.10 6.54
N ASN A 64 -8.62 3.27 6.60
CA ASN A 64 -8.03 3.93 5.43
C ASN A 64 -6.51 3.75 5.39
N TYR A 65 -5.92 3.38 6.54
CA TYR A 65 -4.50 3.19 6.71
C TYR A 65 -4.27 2.16 7.83
N VAL A 66 -3.33 1.25 7.58
CA VAL A 66 -2.92 0.23 8.55
C VAL A 66 -1.39 0.15 8.56
N GLU A 67 -0.79 0.06 9.72
CA GLU A 67 0.62 -0.32 9.90
C GLU A 67 0.69 -1.70 10.55
N GLY A 68 1.61 -2.52 10.07
CA GLY A 68 1.82 -3.85 10.61
C GLY A 68 2.90 -4.62 9.87
N SER A 69 3.21 -5.81 10.37
CA SER A 69 4.18 -6.69 9.76
C SER A 69 3.54 -7.57 8.69
N ILE A 70 4.04 -7.52 7.48
CA ILE A 70 3.69 -8.45 6.40
C ILE A 70 4.63 -9.65 6.48
N CYS A 71 4.05 -10.83 6.68
CA CYS A 71 4.77 -12.09 6.90
C CYS A 71 4.36 -13.12 5.83
N PRO A 72 5.02 -13.13 4.66
CA PRO A 72 4.69 -14.07 3.59
C PRO A 72 4.75 -15.52 4.04
N VAL A 73 3.81 -16.34 3.59
CA VAL A 73 3.79 -17.78 3.89
C VAL A 73 5.09 -18.43 3.42
N GLY A 74 5.79 -19.09 4.33
CA GLY A 74 7.11 -19.67 4.07
C GLY A 74 8.27 -18.65 4.03
N GLY A 75 8.01 -17.38 4.30
CA GLY A 75 9.03 -16.34 4.47
C GLY A 75 9.63 -16.37 5.86
N GLU A 76 10.96 -16.22 5.94
CA GLU A 76 11.67 -16.20 7.23
C GLU A 76 11.60 -14.84 7.93
N ILE A 77 11.27 -13.77 7.20
CA ILE A 77 11.37 -12.40 7.71
C ILE A 77 10.10 -11.62 7.41
N CYS A 78 9.40 -11.22 8.47
CA CYS A 78 8.33 -10.25 8.41
C CYS A 78 8.89 -8.83 8.13
N LYS A 79 8.17 -8.01 7.38
CA LYS A 79 8.58 -6.63 7.08
C LYS A 79 7.51 -5.66 7.57
N TYR A 80 7.94 -4.71 8.42
CA TYR A 80 7.07 -3.63 8.84
C TYR A 80 6.66 -2.80 7.64
N SER A 81 5.39 -2.54 7.50
CA SER A 81 4.80 -1.97 6.29
C SER A 81 3.62 -1.07 6.63
N ALA A 82 3.38 -0.08 5.79
CA ALA A 82 2.12 0.65 5.76
C ALA A 82 1.25 0.15 4.61
N ILE A 83 -0.05 0.07 4.84
CA ILE A 83 -1.03 -0.40 3.89
C ILE A 83 -2.09 0.68 3.68
N MET A 84 -2.38 1.01 2.43
CA MET A 84 -3.45 1.92 2.04
C MET A 84 -4.17 1.41 0.81
N LYS A 85 -5.47 1.63 0.74
CA LYS A 85 -6.24 1.42 -0.49
C LYS A 85 -6.35 2.74 -1.23
N ILE A 86 -5.60 2.89 -2.32
CA ILE A 86 -5.55 4.11 -3.13
C ILE A 86 -6.16 3.78 -4.50
N ASN A 87 -7.15 4.59 -4.93
CA ASN A 87 -7.88 4.37 -6.18
C ASN A 87 -8.38 2.93 -6.35
N ASN A 88 -8.99 2.39 -5.28
CA ASN A 88 -9.49 1.01 -5.16
C ASN A 88 -8.43 -0.11 -5.22
N LYS A 89 -7.14 0.22 -5.20
CA LYS A 89 -6.04 -0.75 -5.18
C LYS A 89 -5.35 -0.76 -3.81
N ILE A 90 -5.15 -1.94 -3.23
CA ILE A 90 -4.33 -2.12 -2.03
C ILE A 90 -2.86 -1.87 -2.40
N ASN A 91 -2.23 -0.97 -1.66
CA ASN A 91 -0.83 -0.64 -1.77
C ASN A 91 -0.13 -1.00 -0.47
N ILE A 92 0.86 -1.88 -0.55
CA ILE A 92 1.75 -2.24 0.55
C ILE A 92 3.06 -1.47 0.34
N LEU A 93 3.44 -0.70 1.34
CA LEU A 93 4.64 0.12 1.33
C LEU A 93 5.58 -0.37 2.43
N LYS A 94 6.83 -0.59 2.11
CA LYS A 94 7.85 -1.03 3.08
C LYS A 94 8.41 0.16 3.82
N GLU A 95 8.70 -0.02 5.09
CA GLU A 95 9.45 0.95 5.88
C GLU A 95 10.83 1.19 5.25
N VAL A 96 11.24 2.44 5.21
CA VAL A 96 12.55 2.86 4.74
C VAL A 96 13.20 3.83 5.76
N PRO A 97 14.53 3.80 5.92
CA PRO A 97 15.22 4.76 6.78
C PRO A 97 14.91 6.20 6.36
N SER A 98 14.67 7.05 7.32
CA SER A 98 14.37 8.47 7.08
C SER A 98 14.95 9.32 8.20
N ASP A 99 15.45 10.49 7.83
CA ASP A 99 15.84 11.57 8.72
C ASP A 99 14.65 12.51 9.07
N LYS A 100 13.48 12.24 8.49
CA LYS A 100 12.27 13.03 8.70
C LYS A 100 11.61 12.68 10.02
N ASN A 101 10.95 13.67 10.61
CA ASN A 101 10.19 13.47 11.83
C ASN A 101 8.90 12.68 11.52
N GLY A 102 8.95 11.35 11.63
CA GLY A 102 7.88 10.39 11.35
C GLY A 102 8.42 9.11 10.71
N ILE A 103 7.59 8.08 10.68
CA ILE A 103 7.90 6.81 10.02
C ILE A 103 7.69 6.99 8.52
N THR A 104 8.61 6.48 7.74
CA THR A 104 8.57 6.62 6.27
C THR A 104 8.40 5.27 5.60
N PHE A 105 7.47 5.20 4.66
CA PHE A 105 7.17 4.00 3.89
C PHE A 105 7.21 4.29 2.39
N GLN A 106 7.64 3.31 1.60
CA GLN A 106 7.78 3.47 0.15
C GLN A 106 7.46 2.20 -0.63
N ASN A 107 6.87 2.39 -1.81
CA ASN A 107 6.85 1.42 -2.90
C ASN A 107 7.26 2.10 -4.22
N SER A 108 7.04 1.46 -5.37
CA SER A 108 7.39 2.02 -6.69
C SER A 108 6.61 3.29 -7.06
N GLN A 109 5.44 3.52 -6.48
CA GLN A 109 4.52 4.61 -6.86
C GLN A 109 4.42 5.70 -5.80
N PHE A 110 4.46 5.33 -4.51
CA PHE A 110 4.16 6.22 -3.40
C PHE A 110 5.31 6.27 -2.40
N TYR A 111 5.49 7.46 -1.85
CA TYR A 111 6.33 7.73 -0.70
C TYR A 111 5.45 8.36 0.37
N ILE A 112 5.33 7.72 1.53
CA ILE A 112 4.41 8.10 2.61
C ILE A 112 5.21 8.43 3.85
N ILE A 113 4.83 9.51 4.53
CA ILE A 113 5.32 9.84 5.87
C ILE A 113 4.13 9.79 6.81
N SER A 114 4.23 8.95 7.84
CA SER A 114 3.26 8.81 8.91
C SER A 114 3.78 9.52 10.16
N LYS A 115 2.98 10.42 10.71
CA LYS A 115 3.25 11.12 11.98
C LYS A 115 2.10 10.90 12.93
N HIS A 116 2.40 10.26 14.05
CA HIS A 116 1.43 9.97 15.08
C HIS A 116 1.61 10.91 16.27
N THR A 117 0.49 11.31 16.86
CA THR A 117 0.41 12.06 18.11
C THR A 117 -0.55 11.32 19.03
N GLU A 118 -0.09 10.96 20.20
CA GLU A 118 -0.95 10.32 21.21
C GLU A 118 -2.01 11.32 21.68
N VAL A 119 -3.26 10.86 21.68
CA VAL A 119 -4.35 11.58 22.33
C VAL A 119 -4.36 11.10 23.77
N LYS A 120 -4.06 11.97 24.73
CA LYS A 120 -4.16 11.68 26.15
C LYS A 120 -5.63 11.52 26.52
N GLU A 121 -6.14 10.31 26.42
CA GLU A 121 -7.36 9.92 27.08
C GLU A 121 -7.02 9.36 28.46
N SER A 122 -7.83 9.80 29.45
CA SER A 122 -7.73 9.31 30.80
C SER A 122 -7.81 7.77 30.85
N GLU A 123 -6.78 7.19 31.39
CA GLU A 123 -6.76 5.89 32.05
C GLU A 123 -7.40 4.67 31.36
N MET A 124 -6.60 3.64 31.21
CA MET A 124 -6.96 2.24 31.06
C MET A 124 -7.14 1.70 29.63
N ASN A 125 -6.09 1.74 28.84
CA ASN A 125 -5.88 0.60 27.97
C ASN A 125 -4.37 0.21 27.97
N PRO A 126 -3.97 -0.84 28.73
CA PRO A 126 -2.57 -1.26 28.80
C PRO A 126 -2.05 -1.83 27.47
N GLU A 127 -2.94 -2.09 26.50
CA GLU A 127 -2.60 -2.75 25.24
C GLU A 127 -2.40 -1.77 24.06
N GLY A 128 -2.59 -0.45 24.29
CA GLY A 128 -2.36 0.53 23.23
C GLY A 128 -2.98 1.90 23.52
N THR A 129 -2.91 2.80 22.55
CA THR A 129 -3.32 4.19 22.71
C THR A 129 -4.09 4.71 21.50
N ASN A 130 -5.04 5.61 21.75
CA ASN A 130 -5.69 6.37 20.69
C ASN A 130 -4.72 7.41 20.14
N ILE A 131 -4.70 7.59 18.85
CA ILE A 131 -3.81 8.51 18.17
C ILE A 131 -4.53 9.37 17.14
N GLU A 132 -4.00 10.57 16.96
CA GLU A 132 -4.22 11.41 15.79
C GLU A 132 -3.00 11.32 14.89
N SER A 133 -3.22 11.25 13.59
CA SER A 133 -2.15 11.03 12.64
C SER A 133 -2.27 11.93 11.43
N ILE A 134 -1.13 12.37 10.94
CA ILE A 134 -1.01 13.05 9.65
C ILE A 134 -0.29 12.12 8.69
N ILE A 135 -1.02 11.59 7.73
CA ILE A 135 -0.48 10.76 6.67
C ILE A 135 -0.20 11.64 5.45
N SER A 136 1.06 11.80 5.09
CA SER A 136 1.51 12.61 3.97
C SER A 136 1.91 11.72 2.81
N ILE A 137 1.17 11.76 1.70
CA ILE A 137 1.46 11.00 0.50
C ILE A 137 2.17 11.91 -0.50
N ASN A 138 3.35 11.47 -0.95
CA ASN A 138 4.17 12.19 -1.92
C ASN A 138 4.15 11.46 -3.27
N ILE A 139 3.84 12.20 -4.33
CA ILE A 139 3.89 11.75 -5.71
C ILE A 139 4.55 12.85 -6.55
N LYS A 140 5.62 12.54 -7.27
CA LYS A 140 6.29 13.47 -8.20
C LYS A 140 6.52 14.87 -7.58
N ASN A 141 7.06 14.93 -6.36
CA ASN A 141 7.35 16.16 -5.59
C ASN A 141 6.12 16.98 -5.12
N ARG A 142 4.93 16.44 -5.25
CA ARG A 142 3.70 17.03 -4.68
C ARG A 142 3.27 16.22 -3.47
N VAL A 143 2.68 16.88 -2.47
CA VAL A 143 2.28 16.27 -1.19
C VAL A 143 0.78 16.47 -0.96
N LYS A 144 0.07 15.39 -0.66
CA LYS A 144 -1.30 15.43 -0.14
C LYS A 144 -1.31 14.90 1.29
N LYS A 145 -1.96 15.61 2.21
CA LYS A 145 -2.02 15.25 3.62
C LYS A 145 -3.43 14.82 3.98
N PHE A 146 -3.51 13.79 4.82
CA PHE A 146 -4.75 13.27 5.36
C PHE A 146 -4.64 13.24 6.88
N ASN A 147 -5.61 13.86 7.55
CA ASN A 147 -5.76 13.71 9.00
C ASN A 147 -6.58 12.47 9.26
N MET A 148 -6.07 11.59 10.09
CA MET A 148 -6.70 10.32 10.43
C MET A 148 -6.67 10.14 11.95
N THR A 149 -7.64 9.39 12.46
CA THR A 149 -7.68 8.97 13.86
C THR A 149 -7.77 7.47 13.95
N GLY A 150 -7.28 6.91 15.02
CA GLY A 150 -7.38 5.49 15.25
C GLY A 150 -6.64 5.04 16.49
N TYR A 151 -6.18 3.82 16.46
CA TYR A 151 -5.59 3.14 17.58
C TYR A 151 -4.27 2.47 17.17
N CYS A 152 -3.24 2.61 18.03
CA CYS A 152 -2.02 1.84 17.95
C CYS A 152 -1.91 0.98 19.21
N GLY A 153 -1.70 -0.31 19.03
CA GLY A 153 -1.55 -1.29 20.10
C GLY A 153 -0.37 -2.23 19.84
N ILE A 154 -0.05 -3.01 20.86
CA ILE A 154 1.00 -4.04 20.81
C ILE A 154 0.36 -5.40 20.51
#